data_c1a4265fd87f5670cbdf68fabc064ac8
#
_entry.id   c1a4265fd87f5670cbdf68fabc064ac8
#
_cell.length_a   1.000
_cell.length_b   1.000
_cell.length_c   1.000
_cell.angle_alpha   90.00
_cell.angle_beta   90.00
_cell.angle_gamma   90.00
#
_symmetry.space_group_name_H-M   'P 1'
#
loop_
_entity.id
_entity.type
_entity.pdbx_description
1 polymer ?
#
loop_
_entity_poly.entity_id
_entity_poly.type
_entity_poly.pdbx_seq_one_letter_code
_entity_poly.pdbx_strand_id
1 'polypeptide(L)'
;MNLKTRLAAALALTLAASGAHAANVLVVLSDENHLDLKDGKVLSTGFYLNELMQPVKLLLDAGHEVTFATPQGRAPTVDASSVTPAYFGNDAAQLKLHKDLLEKLALTSPTASPVVSLARVEQQGYARFDAVYIPGGHAPMQDLLKSPALGRLLADFHQRNKTTALVCHGPIALLSTLPDAAGFVAKLEAGAMPATPKWIYSGYQMTVISNQEEEQAKPLLGGGEMKFYPQTALQKAGARFSSNAAPWTGHVVVDRELITGQNPASALEVGQRLVERLK
;
A
#
# COMPACT_ATOMS: atom_id res chain seq x y z
N MET A 1 79.41 -7.51 1.70
CA MET A 1 78.47 -7.29 2.83
C MET A 1 77.16 -6.85 2.19
N ASN A 2 76.17 -7.76 2.10
CA ASN A 2 74.93 -7.56 1.33
C ASN A 2 73.83 -7.09 2.30
N LEU A 3 73.32 -5.91 2.08
CA LEU A 3 72.17 -5.36 2.78
C LEU A 3 70.91 -5.62 1.96
N LYS A 4 70.09 -6.57 2.40
CA LYS A 4 68.80 -6.90 1.78
C LYS A 4 67.76 -5.96 2.33
N THR A 5 67.31 -5.03 1.48
CA THR A 5 66.17 -4.16 1.74
C THR A 5 64.86 -4.94 1.54
N ARG A 6 64.08 -5.17 2.59
CA ARG A 6 62.73 -5.74 2.54
C ARG A 6 61.74 -4.61 2.36
N LEU A 7 61.11 -4.50 1.19
CA LEU A 7 59.93 -3.68 0.97
C LEU A 7 58.71 -4.39 1.56
N ALA A 8 58.12 -3.81 2.58
CA ALA A 8 56.84 -4.22 3.12
C ALA A 8 55.75 -3.43 2.36
N ALA A 9 55.02 -4.13 1.52
CA ALA A 9 53.82 -3.55 0.87
C ALA A 9 52.68 -3.59 1.87
N ALA A 10 52.30 -2.42 2.37
CA ALA A 10 51.09 -2.25 3.18
C ALA A 10 49.85 -2.22 2.23
N LEU A 11 49.05 -3.29 2.26
CA LEU A 11 47.77 -3.37 1.58
C LEU A 11 46.74 -2.61 2.41
N ALA A 12 46.43 -1.40 2.03
CA ALA A 12 45.36 -0.61 2.63
C ALA A 12 44.01 -1.19 2.13
N LEU A 13 43.35 -1.97 2.96
CA LEU A 13 41.92 -2.31 2.75
C LEU A 13 41.09 -1.06 3.02
N THR A 14 40.67 -0.36 1.99
CA THR A 14 39.59 0.62 2.09
C THR A 14 38.28 -0.15 2.24
N LEU A 15 37.79 -0.25 3.48
CA LEU A 15 36.39 -0.58 3.74
C LEU A 15 35.56 0.60 3.17
N ALA A 16 34.98 0.40 2.00
CA ALA A 16 33.88 1.23 1.56
C ALA A 16 32.72 0.95 2.52
N ALA A 17 32.54 1.83 3.52
CA ALA A 17 31.30 1.89 4.25
C ALA A 17 30.23 2.34 3.23
N SER A 18 29.47 1.40 2.68
CA SER A 18 28.22 1.70 2.00
C SER A 18 27.29 2.27 3.08
N GLY A 19 27.30 3.59 3.20
CA GLY A 19 26.30 4.30 3.99
C GLY A 19 24.93 3.91 3.43
N ALA A 20 24.13 3.22 4.22
CA ALA A 20 22.74 2.95 3.85
C ALA A 20 22.08 4.30 3.53
N HIS A 21 21.73 4.53 2.28
CA HIS A 21 21.04 5.75 1.87
C HIS A 21 19.63 5.70 2.44
N ALA A 22 19.23 6.73 3.19
CA ALA A 22 17.86 6.86 3.65
C ALA A 22 16.95 7.04 2.44
N ALA A 23 16.11 6.04 2.15
CA ALA A 23 15.14 6.12 1.07
C ALA A 23 13.94 6.97 1.50
N ASN A 24 13.29 7.63 0.56
CA ASN A 24 12.03 8.36 0.79
C ASN A 24 10.86 7.54 0.23
N VAL A 25 9.99 7.07 1.10
CA VAL A 25 8.84 6.26 0.76
C VAL A 25 7.57 7.11 0.78
N LEU A 26 6.85 7.13 -0.33
CA LEU A 26 5.54 7.76 -0.41
C LEU A 26 4.46 6.79 0.08
N VAL A 27 3.74 7.16 1.11
CA VAL A 27 2.57 6.42 1.61
C VAL A 27 1.31 7.13 1.14
N VAL A 28 0.52 6.48 0.31
CA VAL A 28 -0.73 7.03 -0.22
C VAL A 28 -1.92 6.42 0.48
N LEU A 29 -2.79 7.27 1.02
CA LEU A 29 -4.03 6.91 1.71
C LEU A 29 -5.23 7.53 1.00
N SER A 30 -6.42 7.01 1.28
CA SER A 30 -7.67 7.62 0.84
C SER A 30 -7.99 8.89 1.63
N ASP A 31 -8.62 9.86 0.97
CA ASP A 31 -9.26 11.01 1.63
C ASP A 31 -10.61 10.66 2.26
N GLU A 32 -11.18 9.53 1.88
CA GLU A 32 -12.55 9.19 2.21
C GLU A 32 -12.64 8.47 3.56
N ASN A 33 -13.73 8.72 4.26
CA ASN A 33 -14.06 8.08 5.54
C ASN A 33 -15.24 7.11 5.43
N HIS A 34 -15.62 6.76 4.20
CA HIS A 34 -16.75 5.91 3.90
C HIS A 34 -16.55 5.13 2.59
N LEU A 35 -17.38 4.11 2.42
CA LEU A 35 -17.58 3.38 1.17
C LEU A 35 -19.07 3.33 0.85
N ASP A 36 -19.43 3.77 -0.34
CA ASP A 36 -20.78 3.62 -0.88
C ASP A 36 -21.06 2.17 -1.24
N LEU A 37 -22.02 1.57 -0.56
CA LEU A 37 -22.49 0.21 -0.77
C LEU A 37 -23.67 0.19 -1.76
N LYS A 38 -24.17 -1.01 -2.09
CA LYS A 38 -25.41 -1.19 -2.86
C LYS A 38 -26.60 -0.58 -2.11
N ASP A 39 -27.63 -0.25 -2.87
CA ASP A 39 -28.94 0.23 -2.37
C ASP A 39 -28.84 1.49 -1.50
N GLY A 40 -27.87 2.35 -1.78
CA GLY A 40 -27.66 3.62 -1.08
C GLY A 40 -27.18 3.48 0.36
N LYS A 41 -26.76 2.30 0.78
CA LYS A 41 -26.12 2.11 2.07
C LYS A 41 -24.69 2.63 2.05
N VAL A 42 -24.18 2.98 3.23
CA VAL A 42 -22.84 3.56 3.41
C VAL A 42 -22.15 2.85 4.57
N LEU A 43 -20.91 2.43 4.35
CA LEU A 43 -20.03 1.90 5.37
C LEU A 43 -19.10 3.02 5.86
N SER A 44 -19.09 3.31 7.16
CA SER A 44 -18.03 4.13 7.75
C SER A 44 -16.72 3.33 7.79
N THR A 45 -15.65 3.86 7.24
CA THR A 45 -14.37 3.15 7.12
C THR A 45 -13.20 4.13 7.05
N GLY A 46 -12.03 3.62 6.78
CA GLY A 46 -10.78 4.34 6.63
C GLY A 46 -9.66 3.34 6.34
N PHE A 47 -8.41 3.70 6.67
CA PHE A 47 -7.31 2.75 6.61
C PHE A 47 -7.31 1.80 7.82
N TYR A 48 -6.84 0.57 7.66
CA TYR A 48 -6.62 -0.35 8.78
C TYR A 48 -5.34 0.00 9.51
N LEU A 49 -5.42 0.07 10.85
CA LEU A 49 -4.35 0.55 11.71
C LEU A 49 -3.05 -0.25 11.54
N ASN A 50 -3.13 -1.59 11.58
CA ASN A 50 -1.96 -2.44 11.44
C ASN A 50 -1.37 -2.38 10.02
N GLU A 51 -2.22 -2.28 9.01
CA GLU A 51 -1.79 -2.22 7.62
C GLU A 51 -1.00 -0.95 7.31
N LEU A 52 -1.37 0.18 7.91
CA LEU A 52 -0.57 1.39 7.81
C LEU A 52 0.66 1.34 8.73
N MET A 53 0.42 1.10 10.02
CA MET A 53 1.43 1.44 11.02
C MET A 53 2.53 0.40 11.18
N GLN A 54 2.29 -0.88 10.90
CA GLN A 54 3.37 -1.88 10.92
C GLN A 54 4.43 -1.61 9.84
N PRO A 55 4.07 -1.43 8.54
CA PRO A 55 5.07 -1.07 7.53
C PRO A 55 5.72 0.29 7.76
N VAL A 56 4.94 1.32 8.17
CA VAL A 56 5.50 2.65 8.47
C VAL A 56 6.51 2.57 9.60
N LYS A 57 6.21 1.84 10.67
CA LYS A 57 7.17 1.65 11.77
C LYS A 57 8.46 0.97 11.29
N LEU A 58 8.35 -0.09 10.50
CA LEU A 58 9.52 -0.78 9.94
C LEU A 58 10.39 0.15 9.08
N LEU A 59 9.78 0.99 8.26
CA LEU A 59 10.48 1.98 7.44
C LEU A 59 11.24 3.00 8.30
N LEU A 60 10.56 3.54 9.31
CA LEU A 60 11.16 4.52 10.23
C LEU A 60 12.27 3.90 11.08
N ASP A 61 12.08 2.68 11.58
CA ASP A 61 13.09 1.94 12.33
C ASP A 61 14.34 1.60 11.47
N ALA A 62 14.15 1.42 10.17
CA ALA A 62 15.25 1.22 9.21
C ALA A 62 15.94 2.55 8.79
N GLY A 63 15.49 3.69 9.29
CA GLY A 63 16.05 5.00 9.01
C GLY A 63 15.59 5.63 7.70
N HIS A 64 14.52 5.12 7.10
CA HIS A 64 13.92 5.70 5.90
C HIS A 64 13.00 6.88 6.23
N GLU A 65 12.86 7.80 5.27
CA GLU A 65 11.89 8.90 5.35
C GLU A 65 10.54 8.44 4.80
N VAL A 66 9.45 8.94 5.40
CA VAL A 66 8.09 8.65 4.98
C VAL A 66 7.34 9.95 4.70
N THR A 67 6.82 10.07 3.50
CA THR A 67 5.93 11.17 3.09
C THR A 67 4.52 10.62 2.93
N PHE A 68 3.54 11.26 3.55
CA PHE A 68 2.13 10.86 3.46
C PHE A 68 1.38 11.74 2.46
N ALA A 69 0.55 11.12 1.63
CA ALA A 69 -0.28 11.82 0.67
C ALA A 69 -1.69 11.23 0.59
N THR A 70 -2.66 12.07 0.27
CA THR A 70 -4.02 11.69 -0.09
C THR A 70 -4.42 12.42 -1.37
N PRO A 71 -5.45 12.00 -2.10
CA PRO A 71 -5.86 12.67 -3.35
C PRO A 71 -6.01 14.19 -3.22
N GLN A 72 -6.67 14.67 -2.16
CA GLN A 72 -6.94 16.10 -1.93
C GLN A 72 -6.05 16.73 -0.85
N GLY A 73 -5.20 15.95 -0.17
CA GLY A 73 -4.41 16.43 0.96
C GLY A 73 -5.19 16.57 2.26
N ARG A 74 -6.35 15.90 2.38
CA ARG A 74 -7.12 15.84 3.63
C ARG A 74 -6.57 14.76 4.55
N ALA A 75 -6.66 14.97 5.85
CA ALA A 75 -6.25 13.98 6.84
C ALA A 75 -7.06 12.68 6.64
N PRO A 76 -6.40 11.50 6.56
CA PRO A 76 -7.08 10.24 6.43
C PRO A 76 -7.77 9.83 7.73
N THR A 77 -8.74 8.93 7.63
CA THR A 77 -9.47 8.37 8.77
C THR A 77 -9.02 6.93 9.03
N VAL A 78 -8.87 6.57 10.30
CA VAL A 78 -8.65 5.18 10.70
C VAL A 78 -9.99 4.44 10.73
N ASP A 79 -10.03 3.23 10.19
CA ASP A 79 -11.17 2.34 10.38
C ASP A 79 -11.22 1.84 11.84
N ALA A 80 -12.27 2.21 12.57
CA ALA A 80 -12.39 1.90 13.99
C ALA A 80 -12.38 0.39 14.28
N SER A 81 -12.86 -0.45 13.35
CA SER A 81 -12.86 -1.91 13.50
C SER A 81 -11.45 -2.51 13.50
N SER A 82 -10.47 -1.78 12.95
CA SER A 82 -9.07 -2.21 12.91
C SER A 82 -8.30 -1.92 14.22
N VAL A 83 -8.88 -1.11 15.11
CA VAL A 83 -8.23 -0.69 16.37
C VAL A 83 -8.46 -1.76 17.45
N THR A 84 -7.87 -2.91 17.27
CA THR A 84 -8.01 -4.07 18.15
C THR A 84 -6.69 -4.86 18.21
N PRO A 85 -6.36 -5.48 19.36
CA PRO A 85 -5.18 -6.34 19.48
C PRO A 85 -5.17 -7.51 18.48
N ALA A 86 -6.33 -7.93 17.98
CA ALA A 86 -6.45 -9.07 17.06
C ALA A 86 -5.56 -8.93 15.81
N TYR A 87 -5.39 -7.72 15.28
CA TYR A 87 -4.51 -7.44 14.14
C TYR A 87 -3.03 -7.26 14.50
N PHE A 88 -2.70 -7.39 15.80
CA PHE A 88 -1.35 -7.27 16.34
C PHE A 88 -0.93 -8.54 17.11
N GLY A 89 -1.37 -9.72 16.63
CA GLY A 89 -1.07 -11.00 17.27
C GLY A 89 -1.72 -11.16 18.66
N ASN A 90 -2.84 -10.49 18.91
CA ASN A 90 -3.51 -10.39 20.20
C ASN A 90 -2.65 -9.71 21.29
N ASP A 91 -1.67 -8.92 20.92
CA ASP A 91 -0.77 -8.19 21.81
C ASP A 91 -1.25 -6.73 21.98
N ALA A 92 -1.79 -6.41 23.16
CA ALA A 92 -2.26 -5.07 23.50
C ALA A 92 -1.12 -4.04 23.55
N ALA A 93 0.12 -4.45 23.87
CA ALA A 93 1.27 -3.56 23.89
C ALA A 93 1.67 -3.16 22.46
N GLN A 94 1.58 -4.09 21.50
CA GLN A 94 1.79 -3.78 20.09
C GLN A 94 0.71 -2.85 19.55
N LEU A 95 -0.56 -3.07 19.87
CA LEU A 95 -1.62 -2.14 19.52
C LEU A 95 -1.32 -0.73 20.05
N LYS A 96 -0.98 -0.63 21.35
CA LYS A 96 -0.66 0.66 21.98
C LYS A 96 0.52 1.35 21.29
N LEU A 97 1.59 0.62 21.03
CA LEU A 97 2.80 1.13 20.38
C LEU A 97 2.48 1.79 19.03
N HIS A 98 1.67 1.12 18.20
CA HIS A 98 1.32 1.62 16.87
C HIS A 98 0.30 2.77 16.93
N LYS A 99 -0.61 2.77 17.92
CA LYS A 99 -1.48 3.93 18.19
C LYS A 99 -0.68 5.17 18.62
N ASP A 100 0.24 5.00 19.56
CA ASP A 100 1.08 6.10 20.04
C ASP A 100 1.93 6.69 18.89
N LEU A 101 2.41 5.84 17.98
CA LEU A 101 3.13 6.29 16.77
C LEU A 101 2.21 7.06 15.83
N LEU A 102 0.99 6.58 15.58
CA LEU A 102 0.00 7.29 14.76
C LEU A 102 -0.31 8.69 15.32
N GLU A 103 -0.52 8.78 16.62
CA GLU A 103 -0.76 10.05 17.33
C GLU A 103 0.45 10.98 17.24
N LYS A 104 1.66 10.47 17.44
CA LYS A 104 2.91 11.23 17.30
C LYS A 104 3.09 11.80 15.89
N LEU A 105 2.69 11.07 14.87
CA LEU A 105 2.72 11.53 13.47
C LEU A 105 1.61 12.54 13.16
N ALA A 106 0.64 12.72 14.05
CA ALA A 106 -0.55 13.58 13.90
C ALA A 106 -1.33 13.31 12.59
N LEU A 107 -1.21 12.10 12.02
CA LEU A 107 -1.65 11.79 10.66
C LEU A 107 -3.15 12.00 10.46
N THR A 108 -3.96 11.66 11.46
CA THR A 108 -5.43 11.78 11.45
C THR A 108 -5.94 13.12 12.00
N SER A 109 -5.04 14.04 12.34
CA SER A 109 -5.41 15.35 12.87
C SER A 109 -6.03 16.23 11.78
N PRO A 110 -7.22 16.77 11.96
CA PRO A 110 -7.84 17.65 10.96
C PRO A 110 -7.05 18.94 10.69
N THR A 111 -6.22 19.37 11.64
CA THR A 111 -5.53 20.67 11.60
C THR A 111 -4.00 20.58 11.57
N ALA A 112 -3.43 19.44 11.96
CA ALA A 112 -1.98 19.26 12.09
C ALA A 112 -1.45 18.06 11.28
N SER A 113 -2.27 17.44 10.43
CA SER A 113 -1.83 16.32 9.59
C SER A 113 -0.72 16.75 8.65
N PRO A 114 0.37 15.97 8.54
CA PRO A 114 1.47 16.25 7.62
C PRO A 114 1.16 15.84 6.17
N VAL A 115 -0.06 15.37 5.90
CA VAL A 115 -0.48 14.85 4.60
C VAL A 115 -0.46 15.95 3.54
N VAL A 116 0.10 15.61 2.37
CA VAL A 116 0.07 16.49 1.19
C VAL A 116 -0.90 15.93 0.13
N SER A 117 -1.34 16.77 -0.80
CA SER A 117 -2.15 16.29 -1.93
C SER A 117 -1.29 15.57 -2.97
N LEU A 118 -1.89 14.65 -3.74
CA LEU A 118 -1.21 14.03 -4.89
C LEU A 118 -0.79 15.07 -5.94
N ALA A 119 -1.52 16.17 -6.09
CA ALA A 119 -1.10 17.28 -6.93
C ALA A 119 0.21 17.90 -6.42
N ARG A 120 0.39 18.04 -5.11
CA ARG A 120 1.64 18.51 -4.52
C ARG A 120 2.79 17.55 -4.74
N VAL A 121 2.53 16.23 -4.63
CA VAL A 121 3.51 15.18 -4.95
C VAL A 121 3.98 15.29 -6.40
N GLU A 122 3.06 15.48 -7.34
CA GLU A 122 3.35 15.65 -8.77
C GLU A 122 4.21 16.92 -9.01
N GLN A 123 3.86 18.04 -8.38
CA GLN A 123 4.64 19.28 -8.45
C GLN A 123 6.07 19.14 -7.92
N GLN A 124 6.24 18.34 -6.84
CA GLN A 124 7.56 18.07 -6.26
C GLN A 124 8.40 17.13 -7.12
N GLY A 125 7.76 16.37 -7.99
CA GLY A 125 8.36 15.38 -8.88
C GLY A 125 8.48 13.99 -8.25
N TYR A 126 8.03 12.98 -8.97
CA TYR A 126 8.04 11.58 -8.51
C TYR A 126 9.46 11.01 -8.31
N ALA A 127 10.48 11.65 -8.92
CA ALA A 127 11.88 11.23 -8.77
C ALA A 127 12.40 11.28 -7.32
N ARG A 128 11.75 12.07 -6.45
CA ARG A 128 12.10 12.19 -5.04
C ARG A 128 11.80 10.96 -4.19
N PHE A 129 10.94 10.07 -4.68
CA PHE A 129 10.47 8.90 -3.95
C PHE A 129 11.08 7.64 -4.53
N ASP A 130 11.55 6.76 -3.67
CA ASP A 130 12.19 5.49 -4.03
C ASP A 130 11.19 4.35 -4.10
N ALA A 131 10.10 4.45 -3.33
CA ALA A 131 9.00 3.49 -3.33
C ALA A 131 7.66 4.17 -3.03
N VAL A 132 6.57 3.49 -3.34
CA VAL A 132 5.21 3.83 -2.91
C VAL A 132 4.60 2.68 -2.12
N TYR A 133 3.90 3.03 -1.04
CA TYR A 133 3.13 2.09 -0.22
C TYR A 133 1.67 2.53 -0.12
N ILE A 134 0.73 1.59 -0.28
CA ILE A 134 -0.71 1.83 -0.18
C ILE A 134 -1.33 0.78 0.75
N PRO A 135 -1.73 1.15 1.98
CA PRO A 135 -2.47 0.26 2.87
C PRO A 135 -3.91 0.07 2.39
N GLY A 136 -4.60 -0.90 3.01
CA GLY A 136 -6.02 -1.12 2.78
C GLY A 136 -6.92 -0.50 3.85
N GLY A 137 -7.93 -1.26 4.25
CA GLY A 137 -9.20 -0.77 4.72
C GLY A 137 -10.09 -0.55 3.49
N HIS A 138 -11.38 -0.31 3.65
CA HIS A 138 -12.29 -0.22 2.50
C HIS A 138 -12.22 1.14 1.76
N ALA A 139 -11.67 2.18 2.36
CA ALA A 139 -11.63 3.52 1.79
C ALA A 139 -10.97 3.62 0.39
N PRO A 140 -9.90 2.86 0.04
CA PRO A 140 -9.36 2.84 -1.32
C PRO A 140 -10.36 2.47 -2.41
N MET A 141 -11.40 1.71 -2.07
CA MET A 141 -12.50 1.36 -2.97
C MET A 141 -13.40 2.53 -3.34
N GLN A 142 -13.38 3.63 -2.57
CA GLN A 142 -14.19 4.81 -2.81
C GLN A 142 -13.55 5.78 -3.81
N ASP A 143 -12.24 6.03 -3.66
CA ASP A 143 -11.55 7.09 -4.40
C ASP A 143 -10.30 6.63 -5.16
N LEU A 144 -9.39 5.84 -4.54
CA LEU A 144 -8.08 5.57 -5.10
C LEU A 144 -8.13 4.80 -6.43
N LEU A 145 -9.06 3.87 -6.58
CA LEU A 145 -9.19 3.00 -7.77
C LEU A 145 -9.44 3.78 -9.07
N LYS A 146 -9.90 5.00 -8.99
CA LYS A 146 -10.22 5.86 -10.15
C LYS A 146 -9.58 7.25 -10.07
N SER A 147 -8.60 7.46 -9.19
CA SER A 147 -7.88 8.73 -9.05
C SER A 147 -6.91 8.96 -10.22
N PRO A 148 -7.13 9.96 -11.09
CA PRO A 148 -6.21 10.22 -12.20
C PRO A 148 -4.80 10.62 -11.75
N ALA A 149 -4.69 11.35 -10.64
CA ALA A 149 -3.40 11.75 -10.08
C ALA A 149 -2.61 10.54 -9.57
N LEU A 150 -3.27 9.59 -8.90
CA LEU A 150 -2.64 8.34 -8.48
C LEU A 150 -2.25 7.48 -9.69
N GLY A 151 -3.09 7.42 -10.71
CA GLY A 151 -2.81 6.70 -11.95
C GLY A 151 -1.52 7.18 -12.63
N ARG A 152 -1.29 8.50 -12.71
CA ARG A 152 -0.04 9.07 -13.24
C ARG A 152 1.18 8.70 -12.40
N LEU A 153 1.06 8.78 -11.09
CA LEU A 153 2.12 8.41 -10.16
C LEU A 153 2.49 6.94 -10.30
N LEU A 154 1.52 6.02 -10.26
CA LEU A 154 1.77 4.59 -10.38
C LEU A 154 2.32 4.21 -11.76
N ALA A 155 1.88 4.87 -12.82
CA ALA A 155 2.42 4.68 -14.16
C ALA A 155 3.89 5.12 -14.26
N ASP A 156 4.29 6.23 -13.63
CA ASP A 156 5.70 6.65 -13.56
C ASP A 156 6.55 5.64 -12.77
N PHE A 157 6.05 5.16 -11.64
CA PHE A 157 6.73 4.15 -10.83
C PHE A 157 6.92 2.84 -11.59
N HIS A 158 5.88 2.36 -12.27
CA HIS A 158 5.95 1.20 -13.15
C HIS A 158 6.99 1.38 -14.25
N GLN A 159 6.96 2.50 -14.97
CA GLN A 159 7.89 2.79 -16.05
C GLN A 159 9.35 2.83 -15.58
N ARG A 160 9.59 3.26 -14.36
CA ARG A 160 10.92 3.35 -13.74
C ARG A 160 11.31 2.14 -12.92
N ASN A 161 10.50 1.09 -12.89
CA ASN A 161 10.68 -0.11 -12.06
C ASN A 161 10.88 0.23 -10.56
N LYS A 162 10.25 1.29 -10.06
CA LYS A 162 10.26 1.64 -8.65
C LYS A 162 9.29 0.77 -7.86
N THR A 163 9.73 0.35 -6.69
CA THR A 163 8.94 -0.53 -5.82
C THR A 163 7.57 0.06 -5.48
N THR A 164 6.54 -0.72 -5.77
CA THR A 164 5.13 -0.42 -5.45
C THR A 164 4.59 -1.53 -4.56
N ALA A 165 4.27 -1.20 -3.31
CA ALA A 165 3.80 -2.14 -2.30
C ALA A 165 2.37 -1.79 -1.85
N LEU A 166 1.48 -2.79 -1.78
CA LEU A 166 0.07 -2.61 -1.43
C LEU A 166 -0.44 -3.80 -0.62
N VAL A 167 -1.47 -3.59 0.21
CA VAL A 167 -2.03 -4.67 1.03
C VAL A 167 -3.55 -4.58 1.13
N CYS A 168 -4.22 -5.72 1.32
CA CYS A 168 -5.65 -5.88 1.57
C CYS A 168 -6.50 -5.30 0.42
N HIS A 169 -7.27 -4.23 0.63
CA HIS A 169 -7.96 -3.51 -0.44
C HIS A 169 -7.03 -2.55 -1.21
N GLY A 170 -5.85 -2.25 -0.69
CA GLY A 170 -4.89 -1.33 -1.33
C GLY A 170 -4.61 -1.63 -2.82
N PRO A 171 -4.42 -2.89 -3.24
CA PRO A 171 -4.15 -3.22 -4.65
C PRO A 171 -5.21 -2.76 -5.64
N ILE A 172 -6.45 -2.45 -5.20
CA ILE A 172 -7.48 -1.88 -6.08
C ILE A 172 -7.04 -0.55 -6.70
N ALA A 173 -6.15 0.18 -6.01
CA ALA A 173 -5.57 1.43 -6.49
C ALA A 173 -4.84 1.29 -7.84
N LEU A 174 -4.35 0.09 -8.18
CA LEU A 174 -3.71 -0.18 -9.47
C LEU A 174 -4.66 0.05 -10.66
N LEU A 175 -5.98 -0.05 -10.46
CA LEU A 175 -6.98 0.25 -11.51
C LEU A 175 -6.94 1.72 -11.95
N SER A 176 -6.44 2.64 -11.12
CA SER A 176 -6.27 4.04 -11.48
C SER A 176 -5.36 4.26 -12.70
N THR A 177 -4.52 3.27 -13.03
CA THR A 177 -3.63 3.30 -14.21
C THR A 177 -4.31 2.85 -15.51
N LEU A 178 -5.58 2.42 -15.46
CA LEU A 178 -6.35 2.11 -16.66
C LEU A 178 -6.57 3.38 -17.49
N PRO A 179 -6.57 3.28 -18.83
CA PRO A 179 -6.85 4.43 -19.70
C PRO A 179 -8.20 5.09 -19.41
N ASP A 180 -9.21 4.30 -19.01
CA ASP A 180 -10.53 4.75 -18.58
C ASP A 180 -10.91 4.05 -17.27
N ALA A 181 -10.22 4.39 -16.19
CA ALA A 181 -10.48 3.82 -14.88
C ALA A 181 -11.90 4.09 -14.38
N ALA A 182 -12.39 5.32 -14.57
CA ALA A 182 -13.73 5.71 -14.13
C ALA A 182 -14.83 4.93 -14.88
N GLY A 183 -14.72 4.79 -16.20
CA GLY A 183 -15.69 4.01 -16.98
C GLY A 183 -15.62 2.51 -16.69
N PHE A 184 -14.43 1.97 -16.42
CA PHE A 184 -14.27 0.58 -16.01
C PHE A 184 -14.96 0.32 -14.66
N VAL A 185 -14.71 1.17 -13.67
CA VAL A 185 -15.32 1.09 -12.34
C VAL A 185 -16.83 1.25 -12.41
N ALA A 186 -17.34 2.22 -13.16
CA ALA A 186 -18.78 2.45 -13.32
C ALA A 186 -19.50 1.21 -13.88
N LYS A 187 -18.89 0.48 -14.81
CA LYS A 187 -19.44 -0.79 -15.32
C LYS A 187 -19.51 -1.87 -14.23
N LEU A 188 -18.44 -2.00 -13.43
CA LEU A 188 -18.43 -2.94 -12.29
C LEU A 188 -19.52 -2.58 -11.27
N GLU A 189 -19.65 -1.29 -10.92
CA GLU A 189 -20.66 -0.81 -9.98
C GLU A 189 -22.09 -1.06 -10.48
N ALA A 190 -22.31 -1.03 -11.80
CA ALA A 190 -23.57 -1.35 -12.43
C ALA A 190 -23.82 -2.87 -12.58
N GLY A 191 -22.92 -3.73 -12.04
CA GLY A 191 -23.00 -5.18 -12.18
C GLY A 191 -22.68 -5.71 -13.58
N ALA A 192 -22.16 -4.85 -14.47
CA ALA A 192 -21.71 -5.24 -15.79
C ALA A 192 -20.31 -5.85 -15.74
N MET A 193 -20.00 -6.74 -16.69
CA MET A 193 -18.68 -7.30 -16.85
C MET A 193 -17.95 -6.57 -17.98
N PRO A 194 -17.04 -5.61 -17.67
CA PRO A 194 -16.30 -4.91 -18.70
C PRO A 194 -15.41 -5.87 -19.49
N ALA A 195 -15.16 -5.55 -20.77
CA ALA A 195 -14.10 -6.21 -21.52
C ALA A 195 -12.74 -5.97 -20.86
N THR A 196 -11.84 -6.94 -20.96
CA THR A 196 -10.47 -6.79 -20.42
C THR A 196 -9.75 -5.66 -21.16
N PRO A 197 -9.34 -4.60 -20.44
CA PRO A 197 -8.70 -3.43 -21.04
C PRO A 197 -7.22 -3.70 -21.35
N LYS A 198 -6.60 -2.81 -22.10
CA LYS A 198 -5.14 -2.70 -22.09
C LYS A 198 -4.71 -2.08 -20.75
N TRP A 199 -3.85 -2.77 -20.04
CA TRP A 199 -3.42 -2.36 -18.69
C TRP A 199 -1.94 -2.61 -18.47
N ILE A 200 -1.24 -1.68 -17.85
CA ILE A 200 0.21 -1.80 -17.61
C ILE A 200 0.56 -2.97 -16.68
N TYR A 201 -0.35 -3.36 -15.79
CA TYR A 201 -0.19 -4.52 -14.90
C TYR A 201 -0.85 -5.80 -15.43
N SER A 202 -1.29 -5.83 -16.69
CA SER A 202 -1.85 -7.05 -17.29
C SER A 202 -0.84 -8.19 -17.25
N GLY A 203 -1.26 -9.36 -16.76
CA GLY A 203 -0.41 -10.53 -16.60
C GLY A 203 0.52 -10.52 -15.39
N TYR A 204 0.54 -9.46 -14.57
CA TYR A 204 1.24 -9.47 -13.29
C TYR A 204 0.60 -10.44 -12.32
N GLN A 205 1.44 -11.21 -11.62
CA GLN A 205 1.00 -11.98 -10.47
C GLN A 205 0.80 -11.02 -9.29
N MET A 206 -0.35 -11.11 -8.63
CA MET A 206 -0.66 -10.28 -7.48
C MET A 206 -1.72 -10.94 -6.59
N THR A 207 -1.87 -10.40 -5.41
CA THR A 207 -2.94 -10.74 -4.49
C THR A 207 -3.65 -9.47 -4.01
N VAL A 208 -4.82 -9.66 -3.43
CA VAL A 208 -5.70 -8.64 -2.84
C VAL A 208 -6.64 -9.39 -1.91
N ILE A 209 -7.38 -8.71 -1.05
CA ILE A 209 -8.44 -9.34 -0.28
C ILE A 209 -9.29 -10.23 -1.21
N SER A 210 -9.45 -11.51 -0.83
CA SER A 210 -10.10 -12.49 -1.70
C SER A 210 -11.62 -12.38 -1.65
N ASN A 211 -12.28 -12.84 -2.72
CA ASN A 211 -13.74 -12.93 -2.72
C ASN A 211 -14.27 -13.76 -1.54
N GLN A 212 -13.53 -14.81 -1.14
CA GLN A 212 -13.92 -15.65 0.01
C GLN A 212 -13.84 -14.86 1.32
N GLU A 213 -12.81 -14.05 1.52
CA GLU A 213 -12.66 -13.19 2.70
C GLU A 213 -13.74 -12.11 2.72
N GLU A 214 -14.07 -11.51 1.57
CA GLU A 214 -15.17 -10.54 1.46
C GLU A 214 -16.54 -11.14 1.82
N GLU A 215 -16.81 -12.36 1.37
CA GLU A 215 -18.04 -13.08 1.76
C GLU A 215 -18.10 -13.30 3.28
N GLN A 216 -16.98 -13.65 3.90
CA GLN A 216 -16.90 -13.82 5.37
C GLN A 216 -16.97 -12.47 6.11
N ALA A 217 -16.54 -11.38 5.49
CA ALA A 217 -16.58 -10.04 6.08
C ALA A 217 -17.93 -9.32 5.94
N LYS A 218 -18.87 -9.85 5.17
CA LYS A 218 -20.22 -9.26 4.99
C LYS A 218 -20.91 -8.80 6.28
N PRO A 219 -20.83 -9.52 7.43
CA PRO A 219 -21.42 -9.05 8.67
C PRO A 219 -20.89 -7.70 9.15
N LEU A 220 -19.65 -7.33 8.77
CA LEU A 220 -19.04 -6.03 9.12
C LEU A 220 -19.59 -4.86 8.31
N LEU A 221 -20.36 -5.14 7.23
CA LEU A 221 -20.93 -4.11 6.36
C LEU A 221 -22.27 -3.54 6.86
N GLY A 222 -22.66 -3.82 8.11
CA GLY A 222 -23.89 -3.29 8.70
C GLY A 222 -25.17 -3.67 7.94
N GLY A 223 -25.19 -4.84 7.31
CA GLY A 223 -26.28 -5.32 6.45
C GLY A 223 -26.27 -4.72 5.05
N GLY A 224 -25.19 -4.04 4.66
CA GLY A 224 -24.93 -3.60 3.29
C GLY A 224 -24.24 -4.69 2.46
N GLU A 225 -24.00 -4.37 1.19
CA GLU A 225 -23.30 -5.23 0.26
C GLU A 225 -22.39 -4.38 -0.63
N MET A 226 -21.15 -4.84 -0.86
CA MET A 226 -20.24 -4.16 -1.77
C MET A 226 -20.78 -4.22 -3.21
N LYS A 227 -20.55 -3.17 -3.99
CA LYS A 227 -20.97 -3.10 -5.39
C LYS A 227 -20.22 -4.11 -6.24
N PHE A 228 -18.96 -4.38 -5.92
CA PHE A 228 -18.10 -5.41 -6.51
C PHE A 228 -16.94 -5.73 -5.57
N TYR A 229 -16.27 -6.86 -5.79
CA TYR A 229 -15.10 -7.27 -5.01
C TYR A 229 -13.79 -6.94 -5.73
N PRO A 230 -12.75 -6.52 -4.99
CA PRO A 230 -11.46 -6.11 -5.58
C PRO A 230 -10.76 -7.25 -6.33
N GLN A 231 -10.81 -8.50 -5.84
CA GLN A 231 -10.26 -9.65 -6.58
C GLN A 231 -10.89 -9.76 -7.97
N THR A 232 -12.22 -9.72 -8.05
CA THR A 232 -12.95 -9.80 -9.31
C THR A 232 -12.57 -8.66 -10.25
N ALA A 233 -12.46 -7.44 -9.72
CA ALA A 233 -12.10 -6.26 -10.50
C ALA A 233 -10.70 -6.35 -11.09
N LEU A 234 -9.70 -6.74 -10.29
CA LEU A 234 -8.31 -6.88 -10.74
C LEU A 234 -8.14 -8.03 -11.76
N GLN A 235 -8.81 -9.17 -11.54
CA GLN A 235 -8.82 -10.26 -12.52
C GLN A 235 -9.45 -9.83 -13.86
N LYS A 236 -10.52 -9.04 -13.83
CA LYS A 236 -11.14 -8.48 -15.03
C LYS A 236 -10.24 -7.48 -15.75
N ALA A 237 -9.42 -6.74 -15.02
CA ALA A 237 -8.42 -5.86 -15.62
C ALA A 237 -7.24 -6.63 -16.24
N GLY A 238 -7.05 -7.91 -15.91
CA GLY A 238 -5.99 -8.74 -16.49
C GLY A 238 -4.94 -9.25 -15.49
N ALA A 239 -5.16 -9.08 -14.19
CA ALA A 239 -4.28 -9.59 -13.15
C ALA A 239 -4.32 -11.13 -13.07
N ARG A 240 -3.17 -11.72 -12.72
CA ARG A 240 -3.05 -13.12 -12.31
C ARG A 240 -3.11 -13.21 -10.79
N PHE A 241 -4.31 -13.44 -10.28
CA PHE A 241 -4.56 -13.51 -8.84
C PHE A 241 -4.12 -14.85 -8.25
N SER A 242 -3.54 -14.81 -7.05
CA SER A 242 -3.34 -15.97 -6.19
C SER A 242 -3.69 -15.65 -4.74
N SER A 243 -4.09 -16.66 -3.98
CA SER A 243 -4.41 -16.54 -2.56
C SER A 243 -3.92 -17.73 -1.77
N ASN A 244 -3.87 -17.58 -0.45
CA ASN A 244 -3.73 -18.71 0.46
C ASN A 244 -4.95 -19.61 0.41
N ALA A 245 -4.75 -20.89 0.78
CA ALA A 245 -5.84 -21.86 0.91
C ALA A 245 -6.75 -21.55 2.12
N ALA A 246 -6.19 -20.96 3.19
CA ALA A 246 -6.93 -20.60 4.41
C ALA A 246 -7.17 -19.09 4.45
N PRO A 247 -8.43 -18.62 4.42
CA PRO A 247 -8.74 -17.21 4.57
C PRO A 247 -8.13 -16.59 5.83
N TRP A 248 -7.82 -15.30 5.77
CA TRP A 248 -7.26 -14.49 6.87
C TRP A 248 -5.84 -14.88 7.32
N THR A 249 -5.20 -15.83 6.64
CA THR A 249 -3.75 -16.07 6.81
C THR A 249 -2.94 -15.17 5.87
N GLY A 250 -1.71 -14.81 6.28
CA GLY A 250 -0.84 -13.96 5.47
C GLY A 250 -0.49 -14.62 4.13
N HIS A 251 -0.52 -13.82 3.07
CA HIS A 251 -0.06 -14.20 1.73
C HIS A 251 0.49 -12.97 1.02
N VAL A 252 1.74 -13.04 0.58
CA VAL A 252 2.43 -11.95 -0.11
C VAL A 252 2.92 -12.45 -1.46
N VAL A 253 2.67 -11.68 -2.49
CA VAL A 253 3.12 -11.92 -3.87
C VAL A 253 4.07 -10.82 -4.29
N VAL A 254 5.21 -11.19 -4.83
CA VAL A 254 6.19 -10.28 -5.42
C VAL A 254 6.34 -10.62 -6.89
N ASP A 255 6.05 -9.67 -7.75
CA ASP A 255 6.25 -9.78 -9.20
C ASP A 255 6.87 -8.50 -9.72
N ARG A 256 8.14 -8.58 -10.15
CA ARG A 256 8.93 -7.43 -10.59
C ARG A 256 9.01 -6.34 -9.51
N GLU A 257 8.58 -5.11 -9.81
CA GLU A 257 8.55 -4.00 -8.85
C GLU A 257 7.36 -4.05 -7.88
N LEU A 258 6.38 -4.92 -8.14
CA LEU A 258 5.13 -4.97 -7.40
C LEU A 258 5.22 -5.94 -6.21
N ILE A 259 4.80 -5.49 -5.03
CA ILE A 259 4.62 -6.27 -3.81
C ILE A 259 3.16 -6.15 -3.38
N THR A 260 2.43 -7.25 -3.29
CA THR A 260 1.04 -7.23 -2.83
C THR A 260 0.82 -8.20 -1.69
N GLY A 261 0.06 -7.79 -0.68
CA GLY A 261 -0.38 -8.61 0.45
C GLY A 261 -1.89 -8.78 0.42
N GLN A 262 -2.38 -9.99 0.76
CA GLN A 262 -3.78 -10.35 0.58
C GLN A 262 -4.73 -9.69 1.58
N ASN A 263 -4.32 -9.54 2.84
CA ASN A 263 -5.21 -9.23 3.95
C ASN A 263 -4.43 -8.57 5.11
N PRO A 264 -5.09 -8.17 6.21
CA PRO A 264 -4.40 -7.55 7.34
C PRO A 264 -3.23 -8.37 7.91
N ALA A 265 -3.31 -9.70 7.89
CA ALA A 265 -2.23 -10.57 8.36
C ALA A 265 -0.97 -10.51 7.48
N SER A 266 -1.07 -10.00 6.26
CA SER A 266 0.05 -9.84 5.33
C SER A 266 0.85 -8.54 5.55
N ALA A 267 0.32 -7.59 6.33
CA ALA A 267 0.85 -6.23 6.40
C ALA A 267 2.31 -6.17 6.88
N LEU A 268 2.64 -6.95 7.91
CA LEU A 268 3.99 -6.98 8.46
C LEU A 268 5.00 -7.50 7.42
N GLU A 269 4.68 -8.59 6.72
CA GLU A 269 5.56 -9.15 5.69
C GLU A 269 5.70 -8.20 4.50
N VAL A 270 4.63 -7.54 4.05
CA VAL A 270 4.72 -6.50 2.99
C VAL A 270 5.70 -5.41 3.41
N GLY A 271 5.64 -4.93 4.65
CA GLY A 271 6.58 -3.95 5.18
C GLY A 271 8.03 -4.46 5.20
N GLN A 272 8.24 -5.71 5.59
CA GLN A 272 9.58 -6.34 5.59
C GLN A 272 10.15 -6.44 4.16
N ARG A 273 9.34 -6.90 3.18
CA ARG A 273 9.73 -6.96 1.77
C ARG A 273 10.04 -5.58 1.20
N LEU A 274 9.26 -4.57 1.60
CA LEU A 274 9.51 -3.19 1.19
C LEU A 274 10.85 -2.68 1.73
N VAL A 275 11.14 -2.88 3.00
CA VAL A 275 12.45 -2.51 3.60
C VAL A 275 13.60 -3.26 2.93
N GLU A 276 13.43 -4.55 2.61
CA GLU A 276 14.44 -5.33 1.88
C GLU A 276 14.76 -4.74 0.49
N ARG A 277 13.76 -4.24 -0.20
CA ARG A 277 13.91 -3.62 -1.54
C ARG A 277 14.62 -2.28 -1.51
N LEU A 278 14.69 -1.62 -0.36
CA LEU A 278 15.30 -0.30 -0.17
C LEU A 278 16.76 -0.38 0.35
N LYS A 279 17.27 -1.58 0.58
CA LYS A 279 18.69 -1.81 0.93
C LYS A 279 19.58 -1.75 -0.31
#